data_36af7ba40103ebfe0349c06a0cab575d
#
_entry.id   36af7ba40103ebfe0349c06a0cab575d
#
_cell.length_a   1.000
_cell.length_b   1.000
_cell.length_c   1.000
_cell.angle_alpha   90.00
_cell.angle_beta   90.00
_cell.angle_gamma   90.00
#
_symmetry.space_group_name_H-M   'P 1'
#
loop_
_entity.id
_entity.type
_entity.pdbx_description
1 polymer ?
#
loop_
_entity_poly.entity_id
_entity_poly.type
_entity_poly.pdbx_seq_one_letter_code
_entity_poly.pdbx_strand_id
1 'polypeptide(L)'
;MNLRKLALMTAICLLTVACLFFFSIKPAGSSTEIGESNKITLLFSPLAAINHSAVPGQQFALNVSAYDVKSVHGYRMRIGYDSNLIKCFSVSEGRLFSNFGNTTFLYTINDTLGKIQASANFTSPEAVATGNGSLIRLTFSILGSGETKIGFQEVSLYDSSGSPLSYVTIDGYFNNKLNVDFTMPIVLSLVTIASVFTFGKVEGKLKSLSDEREFRIQDVVLLVGFMSVMVFLIVFVRQITLILMVMFLFAYSMLLFTFAYVFSKNRWYIGILPPAVFILLYVFVRDSSIWTLYLSNIYGLVFAILITLYLAGLFTWRATAIFGVLLTGMDIVLVLVTGTMVQAAQTAMSLSLPVLVTLPLLPLIATGAGFSMLSLGLGDFFFAGLLGVQTAKRYGRRFALLTVVGMAISFFLFEVLLLNYLRQAFPGTLMIICGWAPLVIGKELAKKKPVTSAAQM
;
A
#
# COMPACT_ATOMS: atom_id res chain seq x y z
N MET A 1 39.58 4.73 -15.73
CA MET A 1 38.23 4.20 -16.07
C MET A 1 37.40 5.41 -16.47
N ASN A 2 37.00 5.52 -17.74
CA ASN A 2 36.29 6.72 -18.23
C ASN A 2 35.01 6.94 -17.41
N LEU A 3 34.81 8.15 -16.92
CA LEU A 3 33.59 8.56 -16.18
C LEU A 3 32.29 8.16 -16.93
N ARG A 4 32.36 8.10 -18.27
CA ARG A 4 31.31 7.58 -19.16
C ARG A 4 30.91 6.14 -18.87
N LYS A 5 31.86 5.26 -18.62
CA LYS A 5 31.60 3.86 -18.28
C LYS A 5 31.06 3.75 -16.84
N LEU A 6 31.51 4.63 -15.95
CA LEU A 6 31.00 4.66 -14.55
C LEU A 6 29.57 5.17 -14.50
N ALA A 7 29.22 6.25 -15.21
CA ALA A 7 27.85 6.78 -15.27
C ALA A 7 26.88 5.81 -15.99
N LEU A 8 27.33 5.13 -17.05
CA LEU A 8 26.55 4.10 -17.71
C LEU A 8 26.41 2.85 -16.83
N MET A 9 27.47 2.45 -16.12
CA MET A 9 27.39 1.35 -15.15
C MET A 9 26.52 1.73 -13.93
N THR A 10 26.57 2.98 -13.46
CA THR A 10 25.68 3.44 -12.37
C THR A 10 24.23 3.58 -12.85
N ALA A 11 23.98 4.03 -14.08
CA ALA A 11 22.64 4.05 -14.65
C ALA A 11 22.12 2.62 -14.87
N ILE A 12 22.93 1.73 -15.40
CA ILE A 12 22.61 0.31 -15.58
C ILE A 12 22.49 -0.38 -14.21
N CYS A 13 23.34 -0.10 -13.22
CA CYS A 13 23.22 -0.62 -11.87
C CYS A 13 22.01 -0.05 -11.13
N LEU A 14 21.69 1.24 -11.24
CA LEU A 14 20.46 1.82 -10.70
C LEU A 14 19.23 1.26 -11.39
N LEU A 15 19.31 1.00 -12.67
CA LEU A 15 18.27 0.37 -13.46
C LEU A 15 18.14 -1.13 -13.18
N THR A 16 19.26 -1.86 -13.12
CA THR A 16 19.26 -3.27 -12.71
C THR A 16 18.86 -3.43 -11.26
N VAL A 17 19.12 -2.45 -10.42
CA VAL A 17 18.71 -2.49 -9.03
C VAL A 17 17.28 -2.02 -8.86
N ALA A 18 16.81 -0.99 -9.55
CA ALA A 18 15.37 -0.72 -9.65
C ALA A 18 14.65 -1.95 -10.21
N CYS A 19 15.23 -2.63 -11.16
CA CYS A 19 14.70 -3.86 -11.72
C CYS A 19 14.90 -5.06 -10.81
N LEU A 20 16.06 -5.25 -10.17
CA LEU A 20 16.29 -6.30 -9.17
C LEU A 20 15.54 -6.01 -7.87
N PHE A 21 15.16 -4.76 -7.64
CA PHE A 21 14.28 -4.38 -6.56
C PHE A 21 12.87 -4.96 -6.73
N PHE A 22 12.41 -5.02 -7.95
CA PHE A 22 11.25 -5.79 -8.30
C PHE A 22 11.51 -7.31 -8.25
N PHE A 23 12.75 -7.81 -8.08
CA PHE A 23 13.13 -9.20 -8.34
C PHE A 23 13.19 -10.14 -7.19
N SER A 24 13.54 -9.70 -6.04
CA SER A 24 13.89 -10.66 -5.02
C SER A 24 13.02 -10.54 -3.83
N ILE A 25 11.80 -10.84 -4.08
CA ILE A 25 10.89 -10.94 -3.00
C ILE A 25 10.35 -12.37 -3.00
N LYS A 26 10.97 -13.17 -2.14
CA LYS A 26 10.19 -14.26 -1.58
C LYS A 26 8.85 -13.64 -1.24
N PRO A 27 7.71 -14.13 -1.76
CA PRO A 27 6.53 -13.88 -1.01
C PRO A 27 6.97 -14.29 0.40
N ALA A 28 6.90 -13.39 1.38
CA ALA A 28 6.60 -13.85 2.69
C ALA A 28 5.37 -14.67 2.41
N GLY A 29 5.62 -15.94 2.08
CA GLY A 29 4.61 -16.86 2.35
C GLY A 29 4.19 -16.43 3.73
N SER A 30 3.04 -15.95 3.85
CA SER A 30 2.17 -16.70 4.66
C SER A 30 1.96 -18.08 3.97
N SER A 31 2.99 -18.83 3.82
CA SER A 31 3.16 -20.04 4.54
C SER A 31 3.49 -19.52 5.98
N THR A 32 2.51 -19.05 6.68
CA THR A 32 1.78 -20.07 7.36
C THR A 32 1.84 -21.23 6.40
N GLU A 33 2.94 -22.06 6.56
CA GLU A 33 2.66 -23.46 6.55
C GLU A 33 1.32 -23.50 7.26
N ILE A 34 0.27 -23.68 6.48
CA ILE A 34 -0.79 -24.54 6.87
C ILE A 34 -0.07 -25.88 6.92
N GLY A 35 0.83 -26.01 7.87
CA GLY A 35 0.99 -27.22 8.62
C GLY A 35 -0.43 -27.38 9.10
N GLU A 36 -1.06 -28.47 8.75
CA GLU A 36 -2.41 -28.82 9.09
C GLU A 36 -2.74 -28.23 10.45
N SER A 37 -3.16 -26.95 10.43
CA SER A 37 -3.53 -26.23 11.64
C SER A 37 -4.90 -26.80 11.91
N ASN A 38 -4.93 -27.81 12.75
CA ASN A 38 -6.14 -28.35 13.37
C ASN A 38 -6.87 -27.28 14.21
N LYS A 39 -6.79 -26.00 13.81
CA LYS A 39 -7.36 -24.86 14.53
C LYS A 39 -8.63 -24.41 13.84
N ILE A 40 -9.69 -24.37 14.62
CA ILE A 40 -10.98 -23.83 14.20
C ILE A 40 -10.84 -22.34 13.97
N THR A 41 -11.31 -21.84 12.82
CA THR A 41 -11.29 -20.41 12.52
C THR A 41 -12.66 -19.80 12.76
N LEU A 42 -12.73 -18.81 13.65
CA LEU A 42 -13.93 -18.03 13.93
C LEU A 42 -13.79 -16.64 13.30
N LEU A 43 -14.78 -16.22 12.53
CA LEU A 43 -14.79 -14.92 11.90
C LEU A 43 -16.19 -14.34 11.77
N PHE A 44 -16.26 -13.03 11.60
CA PHE A 44 -17.51 -12.35 11.25
C PHE A 44 -17.76 -12.44 9.75
N SER A 45 -19.01 -12.73 9.35
CA SER A 45 -19.42 -12.81 7.95
C SER A 45 -20.67 -11.93 7.72
N PRO A 46 -20.57 -10.86 6.89
CA PRO A 46 -19.35 -10.35 6.28
C PRO A 46 -18.33 -9.83 7.31
N LEU A 47 -17.03 -9.83 6.96
CA LEU A 47 -15.96 -9.33 7.83
C LEU A 47 -16.11 -7.83 8.14
N ALA A 48 -16.71 -7.09 7.21
CA ALA A 48 -16.95 -5.66 7.36
C ALA A 48 -18.35 -5.29 6.90
N ALA A 49 -19.09 -4.61 7.77
CA ALA A 49 -20.34 -3.96 7.44
C ALA A 49 -20.05 -2.49 7.11
N ILE A 50 -19.92 -2.18 5.81
CA ILE A 50 -19.62 -0.85 5.32
C ILE A 50 -20.82 -0.33 4.55
N ASN A 51 -21.39 0.75 5.03
CA ASN A 51 -22.48 1.45 4.34
C ASN A 51 -22.42 2.93 4.66
N HIS A 52 -21.78 3.72 3.79
CA HIS A 52 -21.64 5.16 3.98
C HIS A 52 -22.96 5.95 3.83
N SER A 53 -24.01 5.30 3.31
CA SER A 53 -25.35 5.85 3.23
C SER A 53 -26.21 5.50 4.44
N ALA A 54 -25.70 4.68 5.36
CA ALA A 54 -26.46 4.24 6.51
C ALA A 54 -26.63 5.34 7.55
N VAL A 55 -27.87 5.54 7.96
CA VAL A 55 -28.27 6.56 8.93
C VAL A 55 -28.66 5.94 10.27
N PRO A 56 -28.62 6.72 11.36
CA PRO A 56 -29.12 6.25 12.66
C PRO A 56 -30.53 5.66 12.57
N GLY A 57 -30.74 4.54 13.28
CA GLY A 57 -31.99 3.76 13.25
C GLY A 57 -31.99 2.62 12.22
N GLN A 58 -31.14 2.62 11.21
CA GLN A 58 -31.01 1.48 10.30
C GLN A 58 -30.33 0.29 10.96
N GLN A 59 -30.69 -0.90 10.50
CA GLN A 59 -30.13 -2.15 11.02
C GLN A 59 -29.25 -2.85 10.00
N PHE A 60 -28.24 -3.57 10.49
CA PHE A 60 -27.42 -4.49 9.74
C PHE A 60 -27.17 -5.78 10.52
N ALA A 61 -26.86 -6.85 9.83
CA ALA A 61 -26.61 -8.13 10.44
C ALA A 61 -25.21 -8.65 10.12
N LEU A 62 -24.60 -9.29 11.11
CA LEU A 62 -23.35 -10.04 10.99
C LEU A 62 -23.54 -11.44 11.55
N ASN A 63 -22.99 -12.44 10.90
CA ASN A 63 -22.91 -13.78 11.45
C ASN A 63 -21.52 -14.01 12.05
N VAL A 64 -21.46 -14.68 13.18
CA VAL A 64 -20.22 -15.32 13.64
C VAL A 64 -20.20 -16.70 13.01
N SER A 65 -19.24 -16.94 12.12
CA SER A 65 -19.08 -18.19 11.39
C SER A 65 -17.84 -18.93 11.86
N ALA A 66 -17.93 -20.25 11.89
CA ALA A 66 -16.83 -21.15 12.21
C ALA A 66 -16.47 -21.98 10.98
N TYR A 67 -15.18 -22.16 10.75
CA TYR A 67 -14.59 -22.94 9.67
C TYR A 67 -13.67 -23.99 10.26
N ASP A 68 -13.53 -25.10 9.54
CA ASP A 68 -12.70 -26.25 9.92
C ASP A 68 -13.08 -26.82 11.31
N VAL A 69 -14.37 -26.78 11.62
CA VAL A 69 -14.90 -27.27 12.88
C VAL A 69 -14.80 -28.81 12.92
N LYS A 70 -14.19 -29.31 13.97
CA LYS A 70 -14.06 -30.75 14.23
C LYS A 70 -14.49 -31.01 15.66
N SER A 71 -15.55 -31.81 15.84
CA SER A 71 -16.02 -32.32 17.12
C SER A 71 -16.28 -31.25 18.21
N VAL A 72 -16.89 -30.13 17.85
CA VAL A 72 -17.28 -29.09 18.84
C VAL A 72 -18.62 -29.50 19.46
N HIS A 73 -18.65 -29.65 20.79
CA HIS A 73 -19.85 -29.93 21.56
C HIS A 73 -20.53 -28.68 22.07
N GLY A 74 -19.76 -27.65 22.39
CA GLY A 74 -20.28 -26.38 22.87
C GLY A 74 -19.31 -25.23 22.70
N TYR A 75 -19.86 -24.02 22.83
CA TYR A 75 -19.06 -22.79 22.81
C TYR A 75 -19.60 -21.76 23.80
N ARG A 76 -18.68 -20.91 24.25
CA ARG A 76 -18.98 -19.65 24.93
C ARG A 76 -18.15 -18.57 24.32
N MET A 77 -18.74 -17.41 24.01
CA MET A 77 -17.99 -16.27 23.48
C MET A 77 -18.52 -14.95 24.03
N ARG A 78 -17.60 -14.01 24.18
CA ARG A 78 -17.89 -12.62 24.51
C ARG A 78 -17.43 -11.74 23.37
N ILE A 79 -18.33 -10.91 22.85
CA ILE A 79 -18.10 -10.00 21.73
C ILE A 79 -18.24 -8.57 22.25
N GLY A 80 -17.29 -7.71 21.92
CA GLY A 80 -17.30 -6.30 22.25
C GLY A 80 -17.52 -5.42 21.03
N TYR A 81 -18.20 -4.28 21.23
CA TYR A 81 -18.45 -3.25 20.22
C TYR A 81 -18.56 -1.87 20.89
N ASP A 82 -18.51 -0.79 20.10
CA ASP A 82 -18.72 0.56 20.63
C ASP A 82 -20.22 0.86 20.74
N SER A 83 -20.70 0.93 21.98
CA SER A 83 -22.11 1.18 22.30
C SER A 83 -22.58 2.61 21.99
N ASN A 84 -21.66 3.55 21.70
CA ASN A 84 -22.02 4.89 21.26
C ASN A 84 -22.38 4.94 19.76
N LEU A 85 -21.89 3.99 18.98
CA LEU A 85 -22.05 3.96 17.53
C LEU A 85 -23.09 2.94 17.07
N ILE A 86 -23.14 1.78 17.71
CA ILE A 86 -24.06 0.69 17.36
C ILE A 86 -24.63 0.07 18.63
N LYS A 87 -25.86 -0.43 18.53
CA LYS A 87 -26.54 -1.15 19.58
C LYS A 87 -26.93 -2.53 19.09
N CYS A 88 -26.68 -3.57 19.89
CA CYS A 88 -27.13 -4.90 19.54
C CYS A 88 -28.67 -5.01 19.75
N PHE A 89 -29.40 -5.21 18.64
CA PHE A 89 -30.84 -5.31 18.64
C PHE A 89 -31.30 -6.74 18.92
N SER A 90 -30.66 -7.75 18.33
CA SER A 90 -31.01 -9.15 18.54
C SER A 90 -29.83 -10.08 18.34
N VAL A 91 -29.87 -11.20 19.04
CA VAL A 91 -28.95 -12.31 18.93
C VAL A 91 -29.75 -13.57 18.70
N SER A 92 -29.41 -14.33 17.67
CA SER A 92 -30.04 -15.62 17.39
C SER A 92 -29.01 -16.68 17.12
N GLU A 93 -29.36 -17.93 17.37
CA GLU A 93 -28.53 -19.07 17.07
C GLU A 93 -28.30 -19.23 15.57
N GLY A 94 -27.08 -19.61 15.18
CA GLY A 94 -26.72 -19.91 13.80
C GLY A 94 -27.07 -21.36 13.43
N ARG A 95 -26.88 -21.66 12.13
CA ARG A 95 -27.30 -22.97 11.59
C ARG A 95 -26.31 -24.11 11.86
N LEU A 96 -25.06 -23.83 12.23
CA LEU A 96 -24.06 -24.88 12.36
C LEU A 96 -24.47 -25.94 13.40
N PHE A 97 -24.86 -25.50 14.60
CA PHE A 97 -25.22 -26.42 15.67
C PHE A 97 -26.62 -27.06 15.45
N SER A 98 -27.61 -26.28 15.04
CA SER A 98 -28.96 -26.78 14.80
C SER A 98 -29.04 -27.85 13.70
N ASN A 99 -28.04 -28.00 12.88
CA ASN A 99 -27.96 -29.05 11.85
C ASN A 99 -27.57 -30.43 12.47
N PHE A 100 -26.96 -30.45 13.66
CA PHE A 100 -26.44 -31.69 14.27
C PHE A 100 -27.21 -32.15 15.48
N GLY A 101 -28.16 -31.36 16.00
CA GLY A 101 -28.98 -31.75 17.12
C GLY A 101 -29.66 -30.58 17.85
N ASN A 102 -30.38 -30.91 18.90
CA ASN A 102 -31.00 -29.91 19.75
C ASN A 102 -29.94 -29.23 20.63
N THR A 103 -30.02 -27.93 20.76
CA THR A 103 -29.10 -27.13 21.53
C THR A 103 -29.80 -26.31 22.62
N THR A 104 -29.04 -25.97 23.64
CA THR A 104 -29.40 -24.95 24.63
C THR A 104 -28.62 -23.69 24.29
N PHE A 105 -29.30 -22.72 23.65
CA PHE A 105 -28.69 -21.43 23.28
C PHE A 105 -29.08 -20.37 24.30
N LEU A 106 -28.07 -19.72 24.90
CA LEU A 106 -28.24 -18.65 25.90
C LEU A 106 -27.41 -17.42 25.45
N TYR A 107 -28.00 -16.24 25.61
CA TYR A 107 -27.31 -15.00 25.36
C TYR A 107 -27.69 -13.89 26.34
N THR A 108 -26.80 -12.95 26.54
CA THR A 108 -27.01 -11.70 27.25
C THR A 108 -26.43 -10.53 26.49
N ILE A 109 -27.12 -9.41 26.45
CA ILE A 109 -26.68 -8.17 25.84
C ILE A 109 -26.54 -7.14 26.95
N ASN A 110 -25.33 -6.52 27.01
CA ASN A 110 -25.11 -5.37 27.88
C ASN A 110 -24.82 -4.15 27.00
N ASP A 111 -25.85 -3.39 26.69
CA ASP A 111 -25.75 -2.22 25.79
C ASP A 111 -24.92 -1.11 26.39
N THR A 112 -24.85 -0.95 27.69
CA THR A 112 -24.05 0.11 28.34
C THR A 112 -22.57 -0.13 28.17
N LEU A 113 -22.14 -1.39 28.25
CA LEU A 113 -20.72 -1.78 28.08
C LEU A 113 -20.37 -2.19 26.68
N GLY A 114 -21.34 -2.23 25.74
CA GLY A 114 -21.09 -2.70 24.38
C GLY A 114 -20.63 -4.17 24.34
N LYS A 115 -21.28 -5.05 25.13
CA LYS A 115 -20.86 -6.45 25.26
C LYS A 115 -22.01 -7.41 25.00
N ILE A 116 -21.76 -8.43 24.23
CA ILE A 116 -22.66 -9.57 24.00
C ILE A 116 -21.96 -10.80 24.53
N GLN A 117 -22.65 -11.59 25.33
CA GLN A 117 -22.20 -12.92 25.72
C GLN A 117 -23.17 -13.93 25.12
N ALA A 118 -22.65 -14.94 24.45
CA ALA A 118 -23.45 -16.01 23.87
C ALA A 118 -22.82 -17.36 24.13
N SER A 119 -23.64 -18.39 24.35
CA SER A 119 -23.18 -19.77 24.52
C SER A 119 -24.21 -20.73 23.95
N ALA A 120 -23.76 -21.82 23.40
CA ALA A 120 -24.61 -22.94 23.01
C ALA A 120 -23.90 -24.26 23.33
N ASN A 121 -24.73 -25.21 23.80
CA ASN A 121 -24.30 -26.57 24.06
C ASN A 121 -25.36 -27.53 23.50
N PHE A 122 -24.92 -28.67 22.99
CA PHE A 122 -25.81 -29.74 22.65
C PHE A 122 -26.50 -30.29 23.93
N THR A 123 -27.75 -30.64 23.79
CA THR A 123 -28.51 -31.32 24.90
C THR A 123 -28.14 -32.79 25.00
N SER A 124 -27.73 -33.42 23.91
CA SER A 124 -27.23 -34.79 23.88
C SER A 124 -25.70 -34.81 24.07
N PRO A 125 -25.18 -35.61 25.01
CA PRO A 125 -23.74 -35.68 25.30
C PRO A 125 -22.89 -36.14 24.11
N GLU A 126 -23.45 -36.92 23.20
CA GLU A 126 -22.72 -37.47 22.03
C GLU A 126 -22.76 -36.56 20.81
N ALA A 127 -23.63 -35.54 20.80
CA ALA A 127 -23.77 -34.66 19.66
C ALA A 127 -22.57 -33.71 19.54
N VAL A 128 -22.01 -33.61 18.34
CA VAL A 128 -20.91 -32.69 18.02
C VAL A 128 -21.12 -32.06 16.65
N ALA A 129 -20.74 -30.81 16.52
CA ALA A 129 -20.77 -30.08 15.26
C ALA A 129 -19.46 -30.32 14.49
N THR A 130 -19.56 -30.41 13.15
CA THR A 130 -18.43 -30.54 12.22
C THR A 130 -18.67 -29.71 10.98
N GLY A 131 -17.61 -29.32 10.28
CA GLY A 131 -17.69 -28.59 9.02
C GLY A 131 -17.68 -27.07 9.17
N ASN A 132 -18.41 -26.36 8.31
CA ASN A 132 -18.41 -24.90 8.25
C ASN A 132 -19.83 -24.38 8.40
N GLY A 133 -20.01 -23.28 9.14
CA GLY A 133 -21.32 -22.66 9.26
C GLY A 133 -21.38 -21.52 10.28
N SER A 134 -22.54 -20.89 10.39
CA SER A 134 -22.78 -19.82 11.34
C SER A 134 -23.10 -20.37 12.73
N LEU A 135 -22.47 -19.82 13.75
CA LEU A 135 -22.72 -20.10 15.17
C LEU A 135 -23.77 -19.16 15.75
N ILE A 136 -23.67 -17.87 15.42
CA ILE A 136 -24.54 -16.81 15.94
C ILE A 136 -24.84 -15.83 14.81
N ARG A 137 -26.05 -15.30 14.80
CA ARG A 137 -26.43 -14.14 14.00
C ARG A 137 -26.70 -12.96 14.95
N LEU A 138 -26.00 -11.88 14.69
CA LEU A 138 -26.08 -10.62 15.41
C LEU A 138 -26.78 -9.57 14.53
N THR A 139 -27.76 -8.89 15.03
CA THR A 139 -28.39 -7.73 14.38
C THR A 139 -28.09 -6.49 15.19
N PHE A 140 -27.51 -5.49 14.58
CA PHE A 140 -27.18 -4.21 15.18
C PHE A 140 -28.05 -3.10 14.61
N SER A 141 -28.40 -2.13 15.45
CA SER A 141 -28.97 -0.84 15.05
C SER A 141 -27.90 0.23 15.14
N ILE A 142 -27.83 1.10 14.12
CA ILE A 142 -26.88 2.21 14.04
C ILE A 142 -27.38 3.36 14.90
N LEU A 143 -26.56 3.87 15.81
CA LEU A 143 -26.86 5.01 16.67
C LEU A 143 -26.21 6.30 16.16
N GLY A 144 -25.03 6.21 15.58
CA GLY A 144 -24.25 7.36 15.14
C GLY A 144 -23.43 7.10 13.87
N SER A 145 -22.76 8.12 13.40
CA SER A 145 -21.79 8.01 12.29
C SER A 145 -20.39 7.79 12.84
N GLY A 146 -19.72 6.77 12.37
CA GLY A 146 -18.38 6.43 12.82
C GLY A 146 -17.92 5.06 12.31
N GLU A 147 -16.86 4.60 12.92
CA GLU A 147 -16.31 3.28 12.67
C GLU A 147 -15.99 2.58 13.99
N THR A 148 -16.21 1.29 14.06
CA THR A 148 -15.90 0.48 15.23
C THR A 148 -15.51 -0.94 14.86
N LYS A 149 -14.63 -1.50 15.67
CA LYS A 149 -14.31 -2.92 15.65
C LYS A 149 -15.40 -3.68 16.40
N ILE A 150 -15.83 -4.80 15.85
CA ILE A 150 -16.70 -5.77 16.52
C ILE A 150 -15.82 -6.99 16.76
N GLY A 151 -15.32 -7.13 17.99
CA GLY A 151 -14.24 -8.05 18.28
C GLY A 151 -14.56 -9.13 19.30
N PHE A 152 -13.89 -10.27 19.17
CA PHE A 152 -13.89 -11.32 20.18
C PHE A 152 -13.06 -10.89 21.39
N GLN A 153 -13.66 -10.86 22.58
CA GLN A 153 -12.97 -10.59 23.85
C GLN A 153 -12.55 -11.89 24.54
N GLU A 154 -13.46 -12.85 24.59
CA GLU A 154 -13.25 -14.18 25.13
C GLU A 154 -13.93 -15.19 24.23
N VAL A 155 -13.29 -16.31 24.00
CA VAL A 155 -13.86 -17.46 23.31
C VAL A 155 -13.43 -18.73 24.02
N SER A 156 -14.34 -19.66 24.15
CA SER A 156 -14.06 -21.02 24.59
C SER A 156 -14.85 -21.97 23.72
N LEU A 157 -14.15 -22.92 23.11
CA LEU A 157 -14.73 -24.04 22.37
C LEU A 157 -14.33 -25.32 23.09
N TYR A 158 -15.24 -26.26 23.22
CA TYR A 158 -14.96 -27.52 23.89
C TYR A 158 -15.62 -28.69 23.19
N ASP A 159 -15.00 -29.83 23.34
CA ASP A 159 -15.51 -31.12 22.86
C ASP A 159 -16.53 -31.74 23.82
N SER A 160 -17.01 -32.95 23.52
CA SER A 160 -17.97 -33.68 24.35
C SER A 160 -17.41 -34.12 25.73
N SER A 161 -16.09 -34.12 25.88
CA SER A 161 -15.42 -34.39 27.16
C SER A 161 -15.24 -33.13 28.03
N GLY A 162 -15.57 -31.95 27.51
CA GLY A 162 -15.28 -30.64 28.12
C GLY A 162 -13.87 -30.13 27.93
N SER A 163 -13.06 -30.79 27.10
CA SER A 163 -11.71 -30.36 26.81
C SER A 163 -11.67 -29.16 25.86
N PRO A 164 -10.79 -28.16 26.11
CA PRO A 164 -10.73 -26.97 25.26
C PRO A 164 -10.15 -27.27 23.89
N LEU A 165 -10.75 -26.70 22.85
CA LEU A 165 -10.30 -26.82 21.46
C LEU A 165 -9.53 -25.58 21.03
N SER A 166 -8.50 -25.77 20.20
CA SER A 166 -7.69 -24.69 19.66
C SER A 166 -8.42 -23.94 18.55
N TYR A 167 -8.37 -22.62 18.59
CA TYR A 167 -9.03 -21.74 17.60
C TYR A 167 -8.18 -20.52 17.23
N VAL A 168 -8.59 -19.86 16.16
CA VAL A 168 -8.11 -18.54 15.73
C VAL A 168 -9.34 -17.65 15.51
N THR A 169 -9.26 -16.39 15.87
CA THR A 169 -10.34 -15.42 15.70
C THR A 169 -9.97 -14.31 14.73
N ILE A 170 -10.93 -13.91 13.89
CA ILE A 170 -10.82 -12.75 13.01
C ILE A 170 -11.98 -11.82 13.32
N ASP A 171 -11.66 -10.62 13.77
CA ASP A 171 -12.65 -9.64 14.21
C ASP A 171 -13.40 -9.02 13.03
N GLY A 172 -14.63 -8.57 13.31
CA GLY A 172 -15.46 -7.83 12.38
C GLY A 172 -15.25 -6.31 12.48
N TYR A 173 -15.82 -5.60 11.52
CA TYR A 173 -15.70 -4.17 11.41
C TYR A 173 -17.00 -3.53 10.92
N PHE A 174 -17.36 -2.40 11.51
CA PHE A 174 -18.48 -1.55 11.07
C PHE A 174 -17.94 -0.17 10.70
N ASN A 175 -18.40 0.39 9.59
CA ASN A 175 -18.10 1.76 9.19
C ASN A 175 -19.23 2.35 8.32
N ASN A 176 -19.80 3.46 8.78
CA ASN A 176 -20.72 4.29 8.00
C ASN A 176 -20.19 5.73 7.79
N LYS A 177 -18.93 6.00 8.15
CA LYS A 177 -18.26 7.27 7.95
C LYS A 177 -17.45 7.26 6.67
N LEU A 178 -17.50 8.37 5.93
CA LEU A 178 -16.62 8.57 4.79
C LEU A 178 -15.19 8.86 5.27
N ASN A 179 -14.27 7.99 4.95
CA ASN A 179 -12.86 8.15 5.26
C ASN A 179 -12.17 8.95 4.15
N VAL A 180 -11.35 9.89 4.54
CA VAL A 180 -10.52 10.69 3.63
C VAL A 180 -9.07 10.63 4.09
N ASP A 181 -8.13 10.75 3.16
CA ASP A 181 -6.71 10.94 3.47
C ASP A 181 -6.13 12.13 2.73
N PHE A 182 -5.43 12.98 3.45
CA PHE A 182 -4.69 14.10 2.90
C PHE A 182 -3.18 13.88 2.93
N THR A 183 -2.69 12.86 3.64
CA THR A 183 -1.26 12.64 3.87
C THR A 183 -0.54 12.34 2.57
N MET A 184 -0.97 11.31 1.84
CA MET A 184 -0.26 10.88 0.62
C MET A 184 -0.33 11.91 -0.51
N PRO A 185 -1.49 12.55 -0.83
CA PRO A 185 -1.55 13.62 -1.82
C PRO A 185 -0.62 14.79 -1.48
N ILE A 186 -0.54 15.19 -0.20
CA ILE A 186 0.35 16.27 0.24
C ILE A 186 1.81 15.86 0.08
N VAL A 187 2.21 14.68 0.58
CA VAL A 187 3.59 14.23 0.52
C VAL A 187 4.04 14.02 -0.93
N LEU A 188 3.19 13.43 -1.79
CA LEU A 188 3.43 13.31 -3.23
C LEU A 188 3.68 14.68 -3.88
N SER A 189 2.85 15.68 -3.53
CA SER A 189 3.01 17.04 -4.02
C SER A 189 4.32 17.66 -3.56
N LEU A 190 4.67 17.53 -2.27
CA LEU A 190 5.90 18.07 -1.70
C LEU A 190 7.15 17.49 -2.37
N VAL A 191 7.19 16.18 -2.57
CA VAL A 191 8.30 15.49 -3.25
C VAL A 191 8.43 15.95 -4.70
N THR A 192 7.29 16.04 -5.41
CA THR A 192 7.27 16.51 -6.79
C THR A 192 7.71 17.97 -6.91
N ILE A 193 7.22 18.84 -6.05
CA ILE A 193 7.63 20.27 -5.99
C ILE A 193 9.13 20.37 -5.69
N ALA A 194 9.62 19.65 -4.68
CA ALA A 194 11.04 19.62 -4.33
C ALA A 194 11.89 19.19 -5.53
N SER A 195 11.46 18.15 -6.26
CA SER A 195 12.14 17.68 -7.47
C SER A 195 12.18 18.74 -8.56
N VAL A 196 11.05 19.41 -8.85
CA VAL A 196 10.94 20.48 -9.86
C VAL A 196 11.86 21.67 -9.54
N PHE A 197 11.90 22.11 -8.27
CA PHE A 197 12.74 23.26 -7.91
C PHE A 197 14.23 22.93 -7.80
N THR A 198 14.56 21.71 -7.36
CA THR A 198 15.93 21.27 -7.18
C THR A 198 16.56 20.91 -8.52
N PHE A 199 15.81 20.32 -9.45
CA PHE A 199 16.31 19.89 -10.75
C PHE A 199 17.03 21.01 -11.50
N GLY A 200 16.43 22.20 -11.60
CA GLY A 200 17.05 23.33 -12.29
C GLY A 200 18.40 23.80 -11.71
N LYS A 201 18.69 23.48 -10.43
CA LYS A 201 19.97 23.80 -9.77
C LYS A 201 21.03 22.71 -9.99
N VAL A 202 20.60 21.48 -10.26
CA VAL A 202 21.46 20.30 -10.32
C VAL A 202 21.71 19.81 -11.74
N GLU A 203 20.81 20.13 -12.70
CA GLU A 203 20.88 19.68 -14.11
C GLU A 203 22.25 19.94 -14.74
N GLY A 204 22.77 21.17 -14.64
CA GLY A 204 24.07 21.51 -15.22
C GLY A 204 25.24 20.73 -14.62
N LYS A 205 25.18 20.41 -13.33
CA LYS A 205 26.20 19.62 -12.65
C LYS A 205 26.09 18.13 -12.98
N LEU A 206 24.88 17.60 -13.12
CA LEU A 206 24.65 16.21 -13.51
C LEU A 206 25.05 15.97 -14.97
N LYS A 207 24.75 16.91 -15.87
CA LYS A 207 25.17 16.82 -17.27
C LYS A 207 26.69 16.80 -17.44
N SER A 208 27.44 17.45 -16.56
CA SER A 208 28.93 17.37 -16.60
C SER A 208 29.48 16.02 -16.17
N LEU A 209 28.70 15.18 -15.51
CA LEU A 209 29.06 13.83 -15.07
C LEU A 209 28.63 12.75 -16.06
N SER A 210 27.51 12.94 -16.75
CA SER A 210 26.97 12.03 -17.74
C SER A 210 27.19 12.63 -19.13
N ASP A 211 27.83 11.89 -20.03
CA ASP A 211 27.79 12.23 -21.44
C ASP A 211 26.34 12.19 -21.93
N GLU A 212 25.92 13.25 -22.58
CA GLU A 212 24.63 13.68 -23.09
C GLU A 212 23.76 12.63 -23.83
N ARG A 213 23.78 11.37 -23.44
CA ARG A 213 22.94 10.35 -24.07
C ARG A 213 21.55 10.34 -23.46
N GLU A 214 20.64 11.06 -24.12
CA GLU A 214 19.22 11.02 -23.81
C GLU A 214 18.63 9.64 -24.17
N PHE A 215 17.67 9.16 -23.36
CA PHE A 215 16.93 7.94 -23.66
C PHE A 215 16.13 8.08 -24.95
N ARG A 216 16.36 7.14 -25.87
CA ARG A 216 15.54 6.94 -27.05
C ARG A 216 14.27 6.17 -26.67
N ILE A 217 13.26 6.23 -27.52
CA ILE A 217 12.01 5.48 -27.33
C ILE A 217 12.27 3.98 -27.15
N GLN A 218 13.23 3.43 -27.89
CA GLN A 218 13.64 2.02 -27.79
C GLN A 218 14.19 1.68 -26.41
N ASP A 219 14.99 2.56 -25.82
CA ASP A 219 15.56 2.37 -24.48
C ASP A 219 14.46 2.35 -23.41
N VAL A 220 13.41 3.19 -23.57
CA VAL A 220 12.25 3.24 -22.69
C VAL A 220 11.39 1.97 -22.80
N VAL A 221 11.13 1.50 -24.00
CA VAL A 221 10.38 0.24 -24.22
C VAL A 221 11.13 -0.94 -23.63
N LEU A 222 12.45 -1.01 -23.87
CA LEU A 222 13.32 -2.03 -23.26
C LEU A 222 13.30 -1.95 -21.73
N LEU A 223 13.33 -0.74 -21.17
CA LEU A 223 13.30 -0.52 -19.73
C LEU A 223 12.01 -1.07 -19.13
N VAL A 224 10.82 -0.68 -19.65
CA VAL A 224 9.54 -1.15 -19.15
C VAL A 224 9.36 -2.65 -19.39
N GLY A 225 9.76 -3.16 -20.54
CA GLY A 225 9.74 -4.61 -20.83
C GLY A 225 10.62 -5.39 -19.85
N PHE A 226 11.82 -4.91 -19.59
CA PHE A 226 12.72 -5.51 -18.60
C PHE A 226 12.12 -5.44 -17.20
N MET A 227 11.57 -4.31 -16.77
CA MET A 227 10.85 -4.20 -15.50
C MET A 227 9.73 -5.24 -15.39
N SER A 228 8.93 -5.42 -16.44
CA SER A 228 7.83 -6.41 -16.46
C SER A 228 8.31 -7.84 -16.28
N VAL A 229 9.32 -8.24 -17.07
CA VAL A 229 9.94 -9.57 -16.97
C VAL A 229 10.52 -9.78 -15.58
N MET A 230 11.10 -8.74 -15.02
CA MET A 230 11.73 -8.75 -13.72
C MET A 230 10.70 -8.98 -12.60
N VAL A 231 9.54 -8.33 -12.64
CA VAL A 231 8.45 -8.60 -11.70
C VAL A 231 7.96 -10.05 -11.79
N PHE A 232 7.80 -10.61 -12.97
CA PHE A 232 7.43 -12.01 -13.14
C PHE A 232 8.46 -12.98 -12.53
N LEU A 233 9.74 -12.74 -12.75
CA LEU A 233 10.80 -13.57 -12.18
C LEU A 233 10.84 -13.53 -10.64
N ILE A 234 10.48 -12.41 -10.02
CA ILE A 234 10.40 -12.26 -8.54
C ILE A 234 9.50 -13.30 -7.91
N VAL A 235 8.34 -13.52 -8.50
CA VAL A 235 7.34 -14.44 -7.96
C VAL A 235 7.82 -15.90 -8.03
N PHE A 236 8.66 -16.22 -9.02
CA PHE A 236 9.12 -17.60 -9.28
C PHE A 236 10.46 -17.97 -8.63
N VAL A 237 11.33 -16.99 -8.27
CA VAL A 237 12.70 -17.29 -7.79
C VAL A 237 12.85 -17.02 -6.29
N ARG A 238 12.60 -18.05 -5.49
CA ARG A 238 12.51 -18.00 -4.02
C ARG A 238 13.82 -17.78 -3.23
N GLN A 239 15.01 -17.77 -3.87
CA GLN A 239 16.28 -17.96 -3.10
C GLN A 239 17.23 -16.74 -3.07
N ILE A 240 16.82 -15.55 -3.52
CA ILE A 240 17.77 -14.45 -3.78
C ILE A 240 17.64 -13.26 -2.81
N THR A 241 16.96 -13.40 -1.68
CA THR A 241 16.65 -12.29 -0.74
C THR A 241 17.90 -11.52 -0.28
N LEU A 242 19.00 -12.23 0.04
CA LEU A 242 20.24 -11.61 0.49
C LEU A 242 20.93 -10.82 -0.64
N ILE A 243 21.00 -11.40 -1.84
CA ILE A 243 21.63 -10.75 -3.00
C ILE A 243 20.89 -9.45 -3.33
N LEU A 244 19.58 -9.44 -3.22
CA LEU A 244 18.75 -8.30 -3.46
C LEU A 244 18.97 -7.19 -2.45
N MET A 245 18.98 -7.55 -1.18
CA MET A 245 19.28 -6.60 -0.11
C MET A 245 20.64 -5.93 -0.36
N VAL A 246 21.67 -6.71 -0.69
CA VAL A 246 23.00 -6.17 -0.98
C VAL A 246 23.00 -5.26 -2.21
N MET A 247 22.34 -5.68 -3.29
CA MET A 247 22.25 -4.87 -4.51
C MET A 247 21.48 -3.58 -4.28
N PHE A 248 20.40 -3.62 -3.50
CA PHE A 248 19.63 -2.44 -3.13
C PHE A 248 20.50 -1.46 -2.32
N LEU A 249 21.13 -1.94 -1.25
CA LEU A 249 22.02 -1.12 -0.43
C LEU A 249 23.15 -0.50 -1.27
N PHE A 250 23.71 -1.28 -2.20
CA PHE A 250 24.73 -0.78 -3.12
C PHE A 250 24.21 0.35 -4.01
N ALA A 251 23.04 0.19 -4.63
CA ALA A 251 22.50 1.21 -5.52
C ALA A 251 22.10 2.49 -4.80
N TYR A 252 21.47 2.38 -3.63
CA TYR A 252 21.17 3.56 -2.82
C TYR A 252 22.45 4.25 -2.35
N SER A 253 23.46 3.48 -1.96
CA SER A 253 24.76 4.03 -1.58
C SER A 253 25.43 4.75 -2.74
N MET A 254 25.37 4.20 -3.96
CA MET A 254 25.90 4.84 -5.16
C MET A 254 25.14 6.14 -5.50
N LEU A 255 23.81 6.14 -5.32
CA LEU A 255 23.00 7.34 -5.55
C LEU A 255 23.35 8.44 -4.53
N LEU A 256 23.42 8.11 -3.25
CA LEU A 256 23.84 9.03 -2.19
C LEU A 256 25.25 9.56 -2.42
N PHE A 257 26.19 8.67 -2.79
CA PHE A 257 27.56 9.05 -3.10
C PHE A 257 27.61 10.05 -4.28
N THR A 258 26.91 9.75 -5.37
CA THR A 258 26.90 10.57 -6.58
C THR A 258 26.44 11.98 -6.27
N PHE A 259 25.30 12.13 -5.57
CA PHE A 259 24.80 13.45 -5.20
C PHE A 259 25.67 14.17 -4.18
N ALA A 260 26.15 13.47 -3.15
CA ALA A 260 27.05 14.07 -2.18
C ALA A 260 28.36 14.53 -2.80
N TYR A 261 28.92 13.76 -3.74
CA TYR A 261 30.10 14.13 -4.53
C TYR A 261 29.88 15.39 -5.37
N VAL A 262 28.73 15.46 -6.07
CA VAL A 262 28.33 16.62 -6.90
C VAL A 262 28.15 17.88 -6.04
N PHE A 263 27.49 17.74 -4.88
CA PHE A 263 27.25 18.88 -4.00
C PHE A 263 28.49 19.33 -3.23
N SER A 264 29.44 18.43 -2.96
CA SER A 264 30.69 18.74 -2.25
C SER A 264 31.81 19.30 -3.13
N LYS A 265 31.48 19.79 -4.33
CA LYS A 265 32.47 20.26 -5.33
C LYS A 265 33.52 19.20 -5.66
N ASN A 266 33.07 17.97 -5.93
CA ASN A 266 33.86 16.81 -6.31
C ASN A 266 34.86 16.31 -5.24
N ARG A 267 34.59 16.55 -3.96
CA ARG A 267 35.41 16.01 -2.86
C ARG A 267 34.92 14.59 -2.51
N TRP A 268 35.66 13.58 -2.94
CA TRP A 268 35.29 12.17 -2.79
C TRP A 268 35.14 11.71 -1.33
N TYR A 269 35.93 12.22 -0.39
CA TYR A 269 35.88 11.89 1.03
C TYR A 269 34.58 12.37 1.70
N ILE A 270 34.02 13.50 1.26
CA ILE A 270 32.72 13.97 1.72
C ILE A 270 31.60 13.12 1.07
N GLY A 271 31.82 12.68 -0.17
CA GLY A 271 30.86 11.84 -0.89
C GLY A 271 30.60 10.49 -0.21
N ILE A 272 31.57 9.93 0.52
CA ILE A 272 31.44 8.63 1.20
C ILE A 272 30.57 8.73 2.48
N LEU A 273 30.48 9.89 3.11
CA LEU A 273 29.80 10.04 4.40
C LEU A 273 28.30 9.65 4.38
N PRO A 274 27.45 10.16 3.47
CA PRO A 274 26.04 9.80 3.45
C PRO A 274 25.76 8.30 3.20
N PRO A 275 26.41 7.61 2.24
CA PRO A 275 26.23 6.17 2.08
C PRO A 275 26.73 5.36 3.29
N ALA A 276 27.84 5.78 3.91
CA ALA A 276 28.35 5.10 5.10
C ALA A 276 27.34 5.21 6.28
N VAL A 277 26.80 6.40 6.50
CA VAL A 277 25.76 6.63 7.54
C VAL A 277 24.51 5.80 7.22
N PHE A 278 24.07 5.76 5.96
CA PHE A 278 22.91 4.97 5.56
C PHE A 278 23.10 3.47 5.84
N ILE A 279 24.25 2.90 5.44
CA ILE A 279 24.55 1.48 5.66
C ILE A 279 24.63 1.17 7.16
N LEU A 280 25.31 2.02 7.95
CA LEU A 280 25.41 1.84 9.40
C LEU A 280 24.04 1.87 10.07
N LEU A 281 23.20 2.85 9.74
CA LEU A 281 21.84 2.94 10.27
C LEU A 281 21.01 1.72 9.85
N TYR A 282 21.09 1.28 8.60
CA TYR A 282 20.38 0.10 8.15
C TYR A 282 20.84 -1.16 8.89
N VAL A 283 22.13 -1.39 9.06
CA VAL A 283 22.65 -2.61 9.71
C VAL A 283 22.31 -2.66 11.20
N PHE A 284 22.41 -1.53 11.92
CA PHE A 284 22.27 -1.50 13.39
C PHE A 284 20.87 -1.12 13.87
N VAL A 285 20.06 -0.44 13.06
CA VAL A 285 18.80 0.16 13.50
C VAL A 285 17.58 -0.38 12.76
N ARG A 286 17.74 -1.15 11.69
CA ARG A 286 16.63 -1.62 10.81
C ARG A 286 15.50 -2.36 11.53
N ASP A 287 15.82 -3.07 12.63
CA ASP A 287 14.84 -3.87 13.38
C ASP A 287 14.16 -3.05 14.50
N SER A 288 14.48 -1.75 14.61
CA SER A 288 13.89 -0.86 15.59
C SER A 288 12.66 -0.13 15.06
N SER A 289 11.77 0.29 15.97
CA SER A 289 10.61 1.13 15.64
C SER A 289 11.02 2.49 15.05
N ILE A 290 12.22 3.00 15.39
CA ILE A 290 12.74 4.26 14.86
C ILE A 290 13.01 4.13 13.36
N TRP A 291 13.55 3.01 12.92
CA TRP A 291 13.77 2.75 11.50
C TRP A 291 12.45 2.63 10.75
N THR A 292 11.57 1.74 11.19
CA THR A 292 10.34 1.41 10.48
C THR A 292 9.34 2.57 10.40
N LEU A 293 9.24 3.39 11.47
CA LEU A 293 8.28 4.50 11.51
C LEU A 293 8.83 5.79 10.91
N TYR A 294 10.13 6.08 11.04
CA TYR A 294 10.70 7.38 10.67
C TYR A 294 11.80 7.30 9.63
N LEU A 295 12.89 6.59 9.90
CA LEU A 295 14.08 6.63 9.05
C LEU A 295 13.83 6.02 7.67
N SER A 296 13.11 4.90 7.59
CA SER A 296 12.73 4.26 6.33
C SER A 296 11.94 5.23 5.44
N ASN A 297 10.98 5.95 6.01
CA ASN A 297 10.17 6.94 5.28
C ASN A 297 11.01 8.14 4.80
N ILE A 298 11.88 8.68 5.68
CA ILE A 298 12.76 9.81 5.33
C ILE A 298 13.71 9.39 4.19
N TYR A 299 14.40 8.25 4.34
CA TYR A 299 15.27 7.75 3.27
C TYR A 299 14.49 7.45 1.99
N GLY A 300 13.29 6.86 2.09
CA GLY A 300 12.41 6.63 0.95
C GLY A 300 12.13 7.92 0.18
N LEU A 301 11.70 8.99 0.86
CA LEU A 301 11.43 10.30 0.24
C LEU A 301 12.69 10.93 -0.37
N VAL A 302 13.83 10.86 0.33
CA VAL A 302 15.11 11.34 -0.19
C VAL A 302 15.48 10.59 -1.46
N PHE A 303 15.38 9.26 -1.48
CA PHE A 303 15.68 8.45 -2.66
C PHE A 303 14.74 8.75 -3.83
N ALA A 304 13.45 8.93 -3.57
CA ALA A 304 12.49 9.31 -4.61
C ALA A 304 12.91 10.62 -5.31
N ILE A 305 13.34 11.63 -4.55
CA ILE A 305 13.84 12.88 -5.09
C ILE A 305 15.14 12.65 -5.88
N LEU A 306 16.11 11.94 -5.31
CA LEU A 306 17.42 11.73 -5.95
C LEU A 306 17.31 10.94 -7.24
N ILE A 307 16.50 9.86 -7.27
CA ILE A 307 16.22 9.08 -8.48
C ILE A 307 15.54 9.96 -9.53
N THR A 308 14.56 10.75 -9.12
CA THR A 308 13.89 11.70 -10.01
C THR A 308 14.89 12.69 -10.65
N LEU A 309 15.74 13.31 -9.83
CA LEU A 309 16.74 14.27 -10.33
C LEU A 309 17.73 13.63 -11.30
N TYR A 310 18.17 12.41 -11.00
CA TYR A 310 19.09 11.67 -11.84
C TYR A 310 18.47 11.27 -13.18
N LEU A 311 17.33 10.58 -13.13
CA LEU A 311 16.68 10.05 -14.33
C LEU A 311 16.01 11.15 -15.17
N ALA A 312 15.45 12.21 -14.59
CA ALA A 312 14.85 13.30 -15.34
C ALA A 312 15.85 14.05 -16.25
N GLY A 313 17.15 13.94 -15.98
CA GLY A 313 18.21 14.42 -16.87
C GLY A 313 18.34 13.60 -18.15
N LEU A 314 18.03 12.32 -18.11
CA LEU A 314 18.17 11.36 -19.21
C LEU A 314 16.91 11.26 -20.09
N PHE A 315 15.73 11.59 -19.53
CA PHE A 315 14.46 11.50 -20.25
C PHE A 315 14.20 12.72 -21.14
N THR A 316 13.81 12.45 -22.38
CA THR A 316 13.18 13.47 -23.26
C THR A 316 11.69 13.55 -22.99
N TRP A 317 11.04 14.64 -23.46
CA TRP A 317 9.57 14.76 -23.34
C TRP A 317 8.82 13.60 -23.99
N ARG A 318 9.24 13.18 -25.20
CA ARG A 318 8.61 12.07 -25.91
C ARG A 318 8.81 10.74 -25.16
N ALA A 319 10.03 10.52 -24.70
CA ALA A 319 10.37 9.34 -23.89
C ALA A 319 9.53 9.28 -22.62
N THR A 320 9.35 10.41 -21.93
CA THR A 320 8.52 10.52 -20.72
C THR A 320 7.05 10.20 -21.00
N ALA A 321 6.48 10.73 -22.07
CA ALA A 321 5.08 10.44 -22.40
C ALA A 321 4.86 8.93 -22.69
N ILE A 322 5.76 8.31 -23.45
CA ILE A 322 5.68 6.88 -23.77
C ILE A 322 5.91 6.04 -22.51
N PHE A 323 6.91 6.41 -21.71
CA PHE A 323 7.18 5.76 -20.42
C PHE A 323 5.94 5.79 -19.51
N GLY A 324 5.28 6.96 -19.41
CA GLY A 324 4.08 7.12 -18.60
C GLY A 324 2.96 6.17 -19.02
N VAL A 325 2.68 6.04 -20.31
CA VAL A 325 1.65 5.14 -20.83
C VAL A 325 2.02 3.68 -20.59
N LEU A 326 3.26 3.29 -20.92
CA LEU A 326 3.72 1.91 -20.77
C LEU A 326 3.81 1.49 -19.30
N LEU A 327 4.36 2.36 -18.43
CA LEU A 327 4.47 2.08 -17.00
C LEU A 327 3.08 1.93 -16.36
N THR A 328 2.16 2.84 -16.66
CA THR A 328 0.78 2.74 -16.14
C THR A 328 0.07 1.49 -16.64
N GLY A 329 0.22 1.13 -17.92
CA GLY A 329 -0.35 -0.11 -18.47
C GLY A 329 0.23 -1.35 -17.78
N MET A 330 1.54 -1.39 -17.55
CA MET A 330 2.21 -2.45 -16.81
C MET A 330 1.70 -2.54 -15.36
N ASP A 331 1.61 -1.40 -14.68
CA ASP A 331 1.19 -1.33 -13.28
C ASP A 331 -0.26 -1.81 -13.11
N ILE A 332 -1.16 -1.45 -14.03
CA ILE A 332 -2.53 -1.99 -14.07
C ILE A 332 -2.52 -3.53 -14.12
N VAL A 333 -1.71 -4.12 -14.99
CA VAL A 333 -1.63 -5.58 -15.12
C VAL A 333 -1.05 -6.21 -13.84
N LEU A 334 0.04 -5.65 -13.30
CA LEU A 334 0.74 -6.23 -12.16
C LEU A 334 0.00 -6.06 -10.83
N VAL A 335 -0.80 -5.00 -10.67
CA VAL A 335 -1.58 -4.74 -9.45
C VAL A 335 -2.95 -5.39 -9.52
N LEU A 336 -3.73 -5.13 -10.60
CA LEU A 336 -5.14 -5.53 -10.66
C LEU A 336 -5.34 -6.93 -11.23
N VAL A 337 -4.48 -7.39 -12.16
CA VAL A 337 -4.67 -8.70 -12.82
C VAL A 337 -3.88 -9.79 -12.10
N THR A 338 -2.59 -9.56 -11.84
CA THR A 338 -1.73 -10.61 -11.27
C THR A 338 -1.55 -10.50 -9.76
N GLY A 339 -1.74 -9.31 -9.15
CA GLY A 339 -1.48 -9.07 -7.73
C GLY A 339 0.00 -9.19 -7.31
N THR A 340 0.90 -9.37 -8.26
CA THR A 340 2.33 -9.61 -7.99
C THR A 340 3.02 -8.42 -7.33
N MET A 341 2.60 -7.18 -7.65
CA MET A 341 3.11 -5.98 -7.01
C MET A 341 2.80 -5.93 -5.51
N VAL A 342 1.63 -6.44 -5.09
CA VAL A 342 1.25 -6.47 -3.67
C VAL A 342 2.15 -7.43 -2.90
N GLN A 343 2.42 -8.60 -3.46
CA GLN A 343 3.34 -9.57 -2.89
C GLN A 343 4.76 -8.99 -2.82
N ALA A 344 5.17 -8.28 -3.88
CA ALA A 344 6.43 -7.56 -3.94
C ALA A 344 6.56 -6.53 -2.80
N ALA A 345 5.55 -5.71 -2.58
CA ALA A 345 5.52 -4.71 -1.52
C ALA A 345 5.63 -5.34 -0.13
N GLN A 346 4.89 -6.42 0.14
CA GLN A 346 4.91 -7.12 1.43
C GLN A 346 6.30 -7.65 1.78
N THR A 347 7.03 -8.16 0.81
CA THR A 347 8.37 -8.67 1.08
C THR A 347 9.39 -7.54 1.23
N ALA A 348 9.27 -6.46 0.48
CA ALA A 348 10.11 -5.28 0.70
C ALA A 348 9.96 -4.75 2.13
N MET A 349 8.73 -4.76 2.65
CA MET A 349 8.46 -4.43 4.06
C MET A 349 9.16 -5.41 5.01
N SER A 350 9.14 -6.72 4.73
CA SER A 350 9.79 -7.74 5.57
C SER A 350 11.32 -7.59 5.64
N LEU A 351 11.92 -6.96 4.62
CA LEU A 351 13.35 -6.64 4.58
C LEU A 351 13.70 -5.30 5.22
N SER A 352 12.70 -4.55 5.70
CA SER A 352 12.86 -3.19 6.24
C SER A 352 13.58 -2.23 5.28
N LEU A 353 13.48 -2.47 3.96
CA LEU A 353 14.10 -1.62 2.96
C LEU A 353 13.25 -0.36 2.73
N PRO A 354 13.86 0.82 2.54
CA PRO A 354 13.14 2.08 2.33
C PRO A 354 12.61 2.24 0.91
N VAL A 355 11.69 1.35 0.50
CA VAL A 355 11.08 1.30 -0.86
C VAL A 355 9.64 1.70 -0.88
N LEU A 356 9.04 1.70 0.28
CA LEU A 356 7.70 2.18 0.51
C LEU A 356 7.76 3.30 1.53
N VAL A 357 6.97 4.32 1.31
CA VAL A 357 6.71 5.38 2.29
C VAL A 357 5.39 5.06 2.94
N THR A 358 5.41 4.74 4.23
CA THR A 358 4.24 4.34 5.01
C THR A 358 3.93 5.40 6.05
N LEU A 359 2.79 6.06 5.91
CA LEU A 359 2.39 7.19 6.74
C LEU A 359 0.99 6.98 7.32
N PRO A 360 0.69 7.56 8.50
CA PRO A 360 -0.66 7.54 9.04
C PRO A 360 -1.59 8.41 8.20
N LEU A 361 -2.86 7.99 8.08
CA LEU A 361 -3.88 8.77 7.42
C LEU A 361 -4.17 10.06 8.20
N LEU A 362 -4.47 11.15 7.50
CA LEU A 362 -4.99 12.39 8.08
C LEU A 362 -6.37 12.71 7.48
N PRO A 363 -7.41 12.82 8.32
CA PRO A 363 -7.41 12.73 9.80
C PRO A 363 -7.05 11.33 10.32
N LEU A 364 -6.47 11.26 11.52
CA LEU A 364 -6.05 10.00 12.12
C LEU A 364 -7.24 9.08 12.33
N ILE A 365 -7.16 7.88 11.78
CA ILE A 365 -8.17 6.82 11.95
C ILE A 365 -7.60 5.80 12.91
N ALA A 366 -8.14 5.76 14.12
CA ALA A 366 -7.75 4.78 15.12
C ALA A 366 -8.28 3.39 14.76
N THR A 367 -7.43 2.39 14.87
CA THR A 367 -7.78 0.98 14.74
C THR A 367 -7.46 0.26 16.04
N GLY A 368 -8.03 -0.91 16.26
CA GLY A 368 -7.77 -1.70 17.48
C GLY A 368 -6.28 -2.04 17.71
N ALA A 369 -5.43 -1.88 16.68
CA ALA A 369 -3.99 -2.15 16.71
C ALA A 369 -3.13 -0.87 16.57
N GLY A 370 -3.72 0.34 16.62
CA GLY A 370 -3.05 1.62 16.43
C GLY A 370 -3.76 2.52 15.43
N PHE A 371 -3.02 3.21 14.57
CA PHE A 371 -3.58 4.07 13.52
C PHE A 371 -3.55 3.37 12.16
N SER A 372 -4.54 3.65 11.33
CA SER A 372 -4.53 3.24 9.93
C SER A 372 -3.34 3.89 9.21
N MET A 373 -2.58 3.07 8.50
CA MET A 373 -1.42 3.48 7.72
C MET A 373 -1.68 3.25 6.24
N LEU A 374 -1.18 4.14 5.41
CA LEU A 374 -1.15 3.99 3.96
C LEU A 374 0.29 3.93 3.47
N SER A 375 0.56 3.07 2.49
CA SER A 375 1.88 2.90 1.91
C SER A 375 1.86 3.22 0.43
N LEU A 376 2.84 3.99 -0.04
CA LEU A 376 3.03 4.30 -1.46
C LEU A 376 4.46 3.95 -1.88
N GLY A 377 4.60 3.36 -3.07
CA GLY A 377 5.87 2.94 -3.62
C GLY A 377 6.78 4.12 -4.03
N LEU A 378 8.09 3.95 -3.90
CA LEU A 378 9.06 4.93 -4.42
C LEU A 378 8.89 5.17 -5.92
N GLY A 379 8.45 4.16 -6.66
CA GLY A 379 8.16 4.25 -8.10
C GLY A 379 7.11 5.30 -8.42
N ASP A 380 6.07 5.41 -7.60
CA ASP A 380 5.00 6.38 -7.78
C ASP A 380 5.49 7.81 -7.52
N PHE A 381 6.25 8.03 -6.45
CA PHE A 381 6.90 9.31 -6.17
C PHE A 381 7.88 9.73 -7.28
N PHE A 382 8.70 8.78 -7.75
CA PHE A 382 9.58 9.00 -8.88
C PHE A 382 8.79 9.38 -10.15
N PHE A 383 7.72 8.66 -10.43
CA PHE A 383 6.90 8.88 -11.61
C PHE A 383 6.26 10.29 -11.59
N ALA A 384 5.64 10.67 -10.47
CA ALA A 384 5.10 12.02 -10.30
C ALA A 384 6.19 13.10 -10.44
N GLY A 385 7.34 12.89 -9.82
CA GLY A 385 8.50 13.77 -9.92
C GLY A 385 9.01 13.93 -11.35
N LEU A 386 9.13 12.82 -12.10
CA LEU A 386 9.55 12.83 -13.51
C LEU A 386 8.57 13.63 -14.38
N LEU A 387 7.27 13.36 -14.24
CA LEU A 387 6.22 14.10 -14.96
C LEU A 387 6.26 15.60 -14.63
N GLY A 388 6.41 15.96 -13.35
CA GLY A 388 6.53 17.34 -12.89
C GLY A 388 7.76 18.05 -13.47
N VAL A 389 8.94 17.44 -13.40
CA VAL A 389 10.20 18.00 -13.93
C VAL A 389 10.13 18.18 -15.45
N GLN A 390 9.67 17.17 -16.18
CA GLN A 390 9.56 17.24 -17.64
C GLN A 390 8.52 18.28 -18.09
N THR A 391 7.42 18.42 -17.34
CA THR A 391 6.45 19.47 -17.55
C THR A 391 7.06 20.86 -17.30
N ALA A 392 7.89 21.01 -16.26
CA ALA A 392 8.59 22.27 -15.99
C ALA A 392 9.60 22.64 -17.09
N LYS A 393 10.33 21.64 -17.65
CA LYS A 393 11.24 21.83 -18.77
C LYS A 393 10.51 22.32 -20.04
N ARG A 394 9.32 21.79 -20.33
CA ARG A 394 8.57 22.07 -21.56
C ARG A 394 7.66 23.30 -21.50
N TYR A 395 6.97 23.50 -20.38
CA TYR A 395 5.94 24.53 -20.25
C TYR A 395 6.22 25.56 -19.16
N GLY A 396 7.31 25.42 -18.45
CA GLY A 396 7.71 26.28 -17.35
C GLY A 396 7.13 25.86 -16.00
N ARG A 397 7.76 26.39 -14.93
CA ARG A 397 7.48 26.00 -13.54
C ARG A 397 6.04 26.25 -13.11
N ARG A 398 5.41 27.36 -13.56
CA ARG A 398 4.02 27.69 -13.17
C ARG A 398 3.04 26.62 -13.64
N PHE A 399 3.19 26.17 -14.88
CA PHE A 399 2.32 25.10 -15.40
C PHE A 399 2.64 23.75 -14.77
N ALA A 400 3.90 23.46 -14.48
CA ALA A 400 4.27 22.25 -13.73
C ALA A 400 3.59 22.22 -12.34
N LEU A 401 3.59 23.33 -11.60
CA LEU A 401 2.87 23.39 -10.32
C LEU A 401 1.37 23.15 -10.48
N LEU A 402 0.76 23.66 -11.55
CA LEU A 402 -0.65 23.35 -11.85
C LEU A 402 -0.85 21.84 -12.06
N THR A 403 0.07 21.16 -12.77
CA THR A 403 -0.03 19.70 -12.96
C THR A 403 0.22 18.93 -11.66
N VAL A 404 1.06 19.44 -10.74
CA VAL A 404 1.21 18.85 -9.39
C VAL A 404 -0.11 18.90 -8.63
N VAL A 405 -0.80 20.03 -8.65
CA VAL A 405 -2.12 20.15 -8.02
C VAL A 405 -3.12 19.18 -8.66
N GLY A 406 -3.12 19.07 -10.01
CA GLY A 406 -3.96 18.10 -10.72
C GLY A 406 -3.69 16.66 -10.31
N MET A 407 -2.41 16.27 -10.20
CA MET A 407 -2.02 14.94 -9.72
C MET A 407 -2.47 14.70 -8.28
N ALA A 408 -2.32 15.68 -7.39
CA ALA A 408 -2.75 15.57 -6.00
C ALA A 408 -4.26 15.41 -5.86
N ILE A 409 -5.05 16.20 -6.60
CA ILE A 409 -6.51 16.10 -6.61
C ILE A 409 -6.95 14.72 -7.12
N SER A 410 -6.39 14.28 -8.24
CA SER A 410 -6.69 12.96 -8.79
C SER A 410 -6.36 11.86 -7.79
N PHE A 411 -5.17 11.90 -7.20
CA PHE A 411 -4.72 10.94 -6.20
C PHE A 411 -5.67 10.90 -5.00
N PHE A 412 -6.03 12.07 -4.45
CA PHE A 412 -6.99 12.20 -3.36
C PHE A 412 -8.35 11.57 -3.69
N LEU A 413 -8.92 11.86 -4.87
CA LEU A 413 -10.22 11.31 -5.28
C LEU A 413 -10.18 9.77 -5.39
N PHE A 414 -9.12 9.21 -5.96
CA PHE A 414 -8.94 7.77 -6.01
C PHE A 414 -8.75 7.16 -4.62
N GLU A 415 -8.00 7.81 -3.73
CA GLU A 415 -7.84 7.33 -2.34
C GLU A 415 -9.17 7.31 -1.59
N VAL A 416 -9.99 8.35 -1.71
CA VAL A 416 -11.34 8.36 -1.11
C VAL A 416 -12.16 7.18 -1.64
N LEU A 417 -12.09 6.90 -2.94
CA LEU A 417 -12.78 5.76 -3.53
C LEU A 417 -12.26 4.43 -2.99
N LEU A 418 -10.94 4.28 -2.87
CA LEU A 418 -10.29 3.07 -2.38
C LEU A 418 -10.57 2.80 -0.89
N LEU A 419 -10.43 3.82 -0.06
CA LEU A 419 -10.64 3.71 1.38
C LEU A 419 -12.06 3.31 1.75
N ASN A 420 -13.05 3.74 0.95
CA ASN A 420 -14.45 3.56 1.31
C ASN A 420 -15.15 2.43 0.57
N TYR A 421 -14.78 2.15 -0.68
CA TYR A 421 -15.55 1.24 -1.55
C TYR A 421 -14.76 0.03 -2.05
N LEU A 422 -13.50 0.18 -2.44
CA LEU A 422 -12.77 -0.89 -3.12
C LEU A 422 -11.87 -1.72 -2.17
N ARG A 423 -11.26 -1.10 -1.17
CA ARG A 423 -10.37 -1.72 -0.16
C ARG A 423 -9.38 -2.75 -0.73
N GLN A 424 -8.86 -2.47 -1.90
CA GLN A 424 -7.86 -3.30 -2.57
C GLN A 424 -6.68 -2.47 -3.02
N ALA A 425 -5.56 -3.10 -3.32
CA ALA A 425 -4.42 -2.43 -3.92
C ALA A 425 -4.82 -1.85 -5.29
N PHE A 426 -4.31 -0.67 -5.59
CA PHE A 426 -4.62 0.05 -6.83
C PHE A 426 -3.36 0.68 -7.41
N PRO A 427 -3.23 0.78 -8.75
CA PRO A 427 -2.04 1.33 -9.39
C PRO A 427 -1.86 2.82 -9.08
N GLY A 428 -0.82 3.18 -8.35
CA GLY A 428 -0.51 4.57 -8.01
C GLY A 428 -0.20 5.41 -9.24
N THR A 429 0.47 4.83 -10.22
CA THR A 429 0.77 5.46 -11.51
C THR A 429 -0.48 5.89 -12.27
N LEU A 430 -1.58 5.08 -12.22
CA LEU A 430 -2.86 5.43 -12.81
C LEU A 430 -3.49 6.64 -12.14
N MET A 431 -3.45 6.71 -10.80
CA MET A 431 -3.97 7.84 -10.03
C MET A 431 -3.24 9.14 -10.39
N ILE A 432 -1.93 9.07 -10.59
CA ILE A 432 -1.08 10.21 -10.95
C ILE A 432 -1.34 10.67 -12.39
N ILE A 433 -1.35 9.74 -13.34
CA ILE A 433 -1.48 10.10 -14.77
C ILE A 433 -2.85 10.67 -15.10
N CYS A 434 -3.91 10.24 -14.42
CA CYS A 434 -5.26 10.78 -14.56
C CYS A 434 -5.34 12.26 -14.17
N GLY A 435 -4.51 12.72 -13.24
CA GLY A 435 -4.44 14.15 -12.89
C GLY A 435 -3.53 14.96 -13.80
N TRP A 436 -2.47 14.36 -14.32
CA TRP A 436 -1.50 15.03 -15.17
C TRP A 436 -1.92 15.13 -16.63
N ALA A 437 -2.37 14.03 -17.23
CA ALA A 437 -2.61 13.93 -18.67
C ALA A 437 -3.67 14.92 -19.20
N PRO A 438 -4.84 15.11 -18.56
CA PRO A 438 -5.85 16.04 -19.05
C PRO A 438 -5.34 17.50 -19.14
N LEU A 439 -4.55 17.93 -18.16
CA LEU A 439 -3.97 19.28 -18.13
C LEU A 439 -2.96 19.49 -19.27
N VAL A 440 -2.10 18.48 -19.49
CA VAL A 440 -1.08 18.55 -20.54
C VAL A 440 -1.71 18.47 -21.93
N ILE A 441 -2.66 17.57 -22.13
CA ILE A 441 -3.38 17.44 -23.40
C ILE A 441 -4.15 18.74 -23.69
N GLY A 442 -4.86 19.29 -22.72
CA GLY A 442 -5.56 20.58 -22.86
C GLY A 442 -4.61 21.71 -23.26
N LYS A 443 -3.40 21.74 -22.67
CA LYS A 443 -2.37 22.75 -23.03
C LYS A 443 -1.85 22.57 -24.46
N GLU A 444 -1.64 21.34 -24.90
CA GLU A 444 -1.20 21.06 -26.28
C GLU A 444 -2.28 21.40 -27.32
N LEU A 445 -3.55 21.09 -27.02
CA LEU A 445 -4.67 21.41 -27.88
C LEU A 445 -4.88 22.92 -27.99
N ALA A 446 -4.72 23.66 -26.89
CA ALA A 446 -4.80 25.12 -26.89
C ALA A 446 -3.70 25.78 -27.74
N LYS A 447 -2.49 25.17 -27.82
CA LYS A 447 -1.43 25.64 -28.69
C LYS A 447 -1.69 25.41 -30.20
N LYS A 448 -2.49 24.37 -30.52
CA LYS A 448 -2.81 24.02 -31.93
C LYS A 448 -3.98 24.81 -32.53
N LYS A 449 -4.76 25.57 -31.72
CA LYS A 449 -5.77 26.45 -32.30
C LYS A 449 -5.09 27.62 -33.00
N PRO A 450 -5.16 27.74 -34.34
CA PRO A 450 -4.62 28.92 -35.03
C PRO A 450 -5.37 30.18 -34.56
N VAL A 451 -4.64 31.25 -34.43
CA VAL A 451 -5.22 32.60 -34.33
C VAL A 451 -5.91 32.91 -35.69
N THR A 452 -7.06 32.32 -35.90
CA THR A 452 -7.93 32.65 -37.02
C THR A 452 -9.02 33.55 -36.48
N SER A 453 -8.79 34.87 -36.52
CA SER A 453 -9.82 35.90 -36.62
C SER A 453 -9.31 37.26 -36.08
N ALA A 454 -8.46 37.90 -36.82
CA ALA A 454 -8.30 39.35 -36.72
C ALA A 454 -7.74 39.91 -38.03
N ALA A 455 -8.31 39.53 -39.17
CA ALA A 455 -8.03 40.14 -40.46
C ALA A 455 -9.24 39.99 -41.39
N GLN A 456 -10.39 40.44 -40.92
CA GLN A 456 -11.52 40.82 -41.78
C GLN A 456 -12.44 41.75 -40.97
N MET A 457 -12.09 43.01 -40.91
CA MET A 457 -12.96 44.19 -40.86
C MET A 457 -12.15 45.40 -41.30
#